data_64e6b337dcfc4231ba8baebe7076a911
#
_entry.id   64e6b337dcfc4231ba8baebe7076a911
#
_cell.length_a   1.000
_cell.length_b   1.000
_cell.length_c   1.000
_cell.angle_alpha   90.00
_cell.angle_beta   90.00
_cell.angle_gamma   90.00
#
_symmetry.space_group_name_H-M   'P 1'
#
loop_
_entity.id
_entity.type
_entity.pdbx_description
1 polymer ?
#
loop_
_entity_poly.entity_id
_entity_poly.type
_entity_poly.pdbx_seq_one_letter_code
_entity_poly.pdbx_strand_id
1 'polypeptide(L)'
;MALCSDAIRNIIVCVALAWIFGLPADSTAITTQFNRRPFLLLTGDSLTEHGTYPNVQGWVALLQAQYTRTADVIARGLSGYNTRWFLKDVMPVLENEINSGAYSSPSLITVWLGTNDAALTNGSNSEMHVPIEDYKQNLIKIVGRFQSEAPNTNILMITPPHIDDDARVKNAQERTDAKRGLVDRSNSAVGNYSRACVDVASTLNVPVLDLYAHFDAMTSATRNTMLIDGIHFNAAGNKVVNEQLHNKLSAEFPDLVKSLEAWQFPAVSKYVMEDPWTAKNSTETTGQHVS
;
A
#
# COMPACT_ATOMS: atom_id res chain seq x y z
N MET A 1 -38.16 2.99 22.42
CA MET A 1 -39.09 2.29 21.51
C MET A 1 -39.87 3.24 20.59
N ALA A 2 -39.44 4.46 20.32
CA ALA A 2 -40.21 5.44 19.54
C ALA A 2 -39.56 5.87 18.21
N LEU A 3 -38.34 5.45 17.90
CA LEU A 3 -37.59 5.89 16.70
C LEU A 3 -37.64 4.92 15.51
N CYS A 4 -38.32 3.77 15.63
CA CYS A 4 -38.46 2.76 14.56
C CYS A 4 -39.76 2.87 13.77
N SER A 5 -40.72 3.72 14.21
CA SER A 5 -42.05 3.85 13.61
C SER A 5 -42.10 4.76 12.39
N ASP A 6 -41.27 5.79 12.34
CA ASP A 6 -41.33 6.83 11.29
C ASP A 6 -40.67 6.42 9.98
N ALA A 7 -39.60 5.60 10.02
CA ALA A 7 -38.93 5.11 8.81
C ALA A 7 -39.82 4.13 8.02
N ILE A 8 -40.57 3.29 8.71
CA ILE A 8 -41.48 2.32 8.09
C ILE A 8 -42.71 3.03 7.50
N ARG A 9 -43.17 4.11 8.14
CA ARG A 9 -44.34 4.88 7.69
C ARG A 9 -44.06 5.63 6.40
N ASN A 10 -42.83 6.17 6.23
CA ASN A 10 -42.39 6.88 5.01
C ASN A 10 -42.19 5.92 3.84
N ILE A 11 -41.73 4.71 4.05
CA ILE A 11 -41.56 3.70 2.99
C ILE A 11 -42.93 3.22 2.48
N ILE A 12 -43.92 3.04 3.36
CA ILE A 12 -45.26 2.60 2.97
C ILE A 12 -45.98 3.70 2.17
N VAL A 13 -45.81 4.97 2.51
CA VAL A 13 -46.41 6.09 1.78
C VAL A 13 -45.80 6.24 0.37
N CYS A 14 -44.51 6.02 0.19
CA CYS A 14 -43.86 6.07 -1.14
C CYS A 14 -44.33 4.90 -2.04
N VAL A 15 -44.54 3.71 -1.51
CA VAL A 15 -45.00 2.56 -2.28
C VAL A 15 -46.48 2.71 -2.64
N ALA A 16 -47.32 3.28 -1.76
CA ALA A 16 -48.75 3.49 -2.03
C ALA A 16 -48.99 4.56 -3.13
N LEU A 17 -48.17 5.59 -3.21
CA LEU A 17 -48.27 6.63 -4.26
C LEU A 17 -47.92 6.13 -5.66
N ALA A 18 -46.99 5.16 -5.74
CA ALA A 18 -46.59 4.56 -7.02
C ALA A 18 -47.70 3.76 -7.69
N TRP A 19 -48.62 3.17 -6.90
CA TRP A 19 -49.76 2.42 -7.41
C TRP A 19 -50.94 3.29 -7.90
N ILE A 20 -51.01 4.54 -7.43
CA ILE A 20 -52.13 5.46 -7.78
C ILE A 20 -51.91 6.15 -9.11
N PHE A 21 -50.66 6.30 -9.55
CA PHE A 21 -50.32 7.06 -10.78
C PHE A 21 -49.92 6.22 -11.99
N GLY A 22 -50.03 4.87 -11.91
CA GLY A 22 -49.80 4.02 -13.09
C GLY A 22 -48.45 4.20 -13.77
N LEU A 23 -47.42 4.60 -13.04
CA LEU A 23 -46.06 4.72 -13.59
C LEU A 23 -45.58 3.32 -13.90
N PRO A 24 -45.07 3.03 -15.10
CA PRO A 24 -44.49 1.75 -15.41
C PRO A 24 -43.33 1.50 -14.40
N ALA A 25 -43.37 0.32 -13.76
CA ALA A 25 -42.29 -0.14 -12.91
C ALA A 25 -41.08 -0.53 -13.79
N ASP A 26 -40.56 0.41 -14.59
CA ASP A 26 -39.20 0.32 -15.10
C ASP A 26 -38.26 0.70 -13.95
N SER A 27 -38.21 -0.18 -12.96
CA SER A 27 -37.07 -0.22 -12.06
C SER A 27 -35.86 -0.82 -12.78
N THR A 28 -35.39 -0.19 -13.83
CA THR A 28 -33.96 -0.17 -14.03
C THR A 28 -33.43 0.55 -12.81
N ALA A 29 -33.17 -0.22 -11.74
CA ALA A 29 -32.27 0.17 -10.70
C ALA A 29 -31.04 0.65 -11.48
N ILE A 30 -30.86 1.97 -11.58
CA ILE A 30 -29.58 2.54 -11.89
C ILE A 30 -28.71 2.11 -10.70
N THR A 31 -28.23 0.88 -10.76
CA THR A 31 -27.00 0.52 -10.08
C THR A 31 -25.96 1.36 -10.75
N THR A 32 -25.88 2.64 -10.36
CA THR A 32 -24.63 3.36 -10.44
C THR A 32 -23.70 2.51 -9.59
N GLN A 33 -23.06 1.55 -10.25
CA GLN A 33 -21.87 0.93 -9.75
C GLN A 33 -20.89 2.11 -9.66
N PHE A 34 -20.94 2.83 -8.52
CA PHE A 34 -19.88 3.73 -8.16
C PHE A 34 -18.66 2.86 -8.20
N ASN A 35 -17.89 2.99 -9.27
CA ASN A 35 -16.61 2.32 -9.40
C ASN A 35 -15.78 2.86 -8.25
N ARG A 36 -15.78 2.13 -7.12
CA ARG A 36 -15.11 2.60 -5.90
C ARG A 36 -13.66 2.82 -6.27
N ARG A 37 -13.16 4.00 -5.95
CA ARG A 37 -11.76 4.35 -6.15
C ARG A 37 -10.88 3.25 -5.55
N PRO A 38 -9.97 2.65 -6.30
CA PRO A 38 -9.04 1.67 -5.74
C PRO A 38 -8.30 2.26 -4.56
N PHE A 39 -8.09 1.45 -3.53
CA PHE A 39 -7.38 1.84 -2.32
C PHE A 39 -6.21 0.88 -2.08
N LEU A 40 -4.99 1.43 -1.98
CA LEU A 40 -3.77 0.69 -1.71
C LEU A 40 -3.35 0.95 -0.26
N LEU A 41 -3.34 -0.09 0.58
CA LEU A 41 -2.88 -0.06 1.96
C LEU A 41 -1.47 -0.65 2.03
N LEU A 42 -0.48 0.21 2.27
CA LEU A 42 0.92 -0.18 2.30
C LEU A 42 1.38 -0.30 3.75
N THR A 43 1.57 -1.53 4.23
CA THR A 43 1.95 -1.79 5.63
C THR A 43 3.40 -2.26 5.74
N GLY A 44 4.09 -1.87 6.82
CA GLY A 44 5.47 -2.27 7.03
C GLY A 44 6.17 -1.53 8.17
N ASP A 45 7.47 -1.59 8.14
CA ASP A 45 8.38 -0.92 9.07
C ASP A 45 8.90 0.43 8.53
N SER A 46 10.13 0.80 8.92
CA SER A 46 10.78 2.04 8.45
C SER A 46 10.99 2.10 6.94
N LEU A 47 11.10 0.97 6.24
CA LEU A 47 11.23 0.95 4.78
C LEU A 47 9.95 1.43 4.10
N THR A 48 8.80 1.22 4.73
CA THR A 48 7.51 1.77 4.29
C THR A 48 7.33 3.21 4.77
N GLU A 49 7.68 3.52 6.03
CA GLU A 49 7.60 4.88 6.56
C GLU A 49 8.48 5.86 5.78
N HIS A 50 9.78 5.54 5.59
CA HIS A 50 10.70 6.38 4.81
C HIS A 50 10.34 6.41 3.32
N GLY A 51 9.62 5.40 2.84
CA GLY A 51 9.01 5.42 1.51
C GLY A 51 8.08 6.60 1.27
N THR A 52 7.54 7.22 2.33
CA THR A 52 6.71 8.43 2.23
C THR A 52 7.52 9.72 2.15
N TYR A 53 8.84 9.69 2.39
CA TYR A 53 9.67 10.90 2.47
C TYR A 53 10.00 11.45 1.08
N PRO A 54 9.58 12.69 0.75
CA PRO A 54 9.81 13.26 -0.57
C PRO A 54 11.28 13.62 -0.84
N ASN A 55 12.06 13.92 0.20
CA ASN A 55 13.48 14.29 0.11
C ASN A 55 14.38 13.13 -0.37
N VAL A 56 13.93 11.89 -0.24
CA VAL A 56 14.60 10.69 -0.76
C VAL A 56 13.84 10.06 -1.92
N GLN A 57 12.89 10.78 -2.52
CA GLN A 57 12.01 10.26 -3.57
C GLN A 57 11.42 8.90 -3.17
N GLY A 58 10.87 8.83 -1.96
CA GLY A 58 10.40 7.60 -1.38
C GLY A 58 9.39 6.87 -2.27
N TRP A 59 9.46 5.55 -2.32
CA TRP A 59 8.66 4.72 -3.23
C TRP A 59 7.15 4.89 -3.03
N VAL A 60 6.69 5.16 -1.80
CA VAL A 60 5.28 5.49 -1.51
C VAL A 60 4.91 6.85 -2.10
N ALA A 61 5.80 7.86 -1.96
CA ALA A 61 5.56 9.18 -2.55
C ALA A 61 5.50 9.11 -4.08
N LEU A 62 6.31 8.25 -4.72
CA LEU A 62 6.25 8.00 -6.16
C LEU A 62 4.91 7.36 -6.56
N LEU A 63 4.42 6.36 -5.82
CA LEU A 63 3.10 5.75 -6.04
C LEU A 63 1.96 6.76 -5.86
N GLN A 64 1.99 7.57 -4.79
CA GLN A 64 0.98 8.61 -4.54
C GLN A 64 0.93 9.62 -5.68
N ALA A 65 2.08 10.06 -6.19
CA ALA A 65 2.15 10.96 -7.34
C ALA A 65 1.57 10.31 -8.60
N GLN A 66 1.91 9.04 -8.86
CA GLN A 66 1.44 8.30 -10.04
C GLN A 66 -0.08 8.08 -10.01
N TYR A 67 -0.64 7.71 -8.87
CA TYR A 67 -2.05 7.32 -8.74
C TYR A 67 -2.97 8.43 -8.24
N THR A 68 -2.52 9.69 -8.21
CA THR A 68 -3.30 10.84 -7.70
C THR A 68 -4.74 10.91 -8.28
N ARG A 69 -4.93 10.51 -9.56
CA ARG A 69 -6.24 10.55 -10.24
C ARG A 69 -6.99 9.24 -10.26
N THR A 70 -6.37 8.15 -9.79
CA THR A 70 -6.89 6.79 -10.03
C THR A 70 -7.09 6.00 -8.76
N ALA A 71 -6.27 6.21 -7.72
CA ALA A 71 -6.35 5.45 -6.49
C ALA A 71 -5.97 6.29 -5.26
N ASP A 72 -6.42 5.81 -4.09
CA ASP A 72 -5.92 6.30 -2.81
C ASP A 72 -4.78 5.40 -2.34
N VAL A 73 -3.67 6.01 -1.91
CA VAL A 73 -2.48 5.29 -1.42
C VAL A 73 -2.22 5.73 0.01
N ILE A 74 -2.43 4.83 0.96
CA ILE A 74 -2.22 5.07 2.39
C ILE A 74 -1.10 4.16 2.89
N ALA A 75 -0.08 4.77 3.51
CA ALA A 75 1.00 4.03 4.17
C ALA A 75 0.75 3.92 5.68
N ARG A 76 1.08 2.74 6.20
CA ARG A 76 1.14 2.40 7.61
C ARG A 76 2.52 1.77 7.88
N GLY A 77 3.56 2.55 7.60
CA GLY A 77 4.94 2.21 7.90
C GLY A 77 5.31 2.72 9.30
N LEU A 78 5.98 1.90 10.10
CA LEU A 78 6.31 2.20 11.49
C LEU A 78 7.76 1.82 11.78
N SER A 79 8.63 2.83 11.90
CA SER A 79 10.07 2.66 12.12
C SER A 79 10.35 1.82 13.36
N GLY A 80 11.22 0.82 13.20
CA GLY A 80 11.62 -0.08 14.29
C GLY A 80 10.65 -1.21 14.58
N TYR A 81 9.46 -1.24 13.98
CA TYR A 81 8.49 -2.30 14.24
C TYR A 81 8.92 -3.64 13.64
N ASN A 82 8.79 -4.70 14.44
CA ASN A 82 8.90 -6.09 14.03
C ASN A 82 7.51 -6.73 13.91
N THR A 83 7.42 -7.97 13.44
CA THR A 83 6.14 -8.66 13.27
C THR A 83 5.36 -8.86 14.57
N ARG A 84 6.05 -9.02 15.72
CA ARG A 84 5.42 -9.16 17.04
C ARG A 84 4.70 -7.88 17.47
N TRP A 85 5.35 -6.73 17.33
CA TRP A 85 4.74 -5.44 17.68
C TRP A 85 3.67 -5.04 16.68
N PHE A 86 3.88 -5.35 15.40
CA PHE A 86 2.86 -5.13 14.38
C PHE A 86 1.56 -5.88 14.71
N LEU A 87 1.64 -7.17 15.05
CA LEU A 87 0.48 -7.95 15.46
C LEU A 87 -0.21 -7.42 16.70
N LYS A 88 0.56 -6.94 17.68
CA LYS A 88 0.03 -6.48 18.96
C LYS A 88 -0.63 -5.10 18.86
N ASP A 89 0.04 -4.16 18.21
CA ASP A 89 -0.31 -2.75 18.33
C ASP A 89 -0.89 -2.15 17.04
N VAL A 90 -0.59 -2.72 15.86
CA VAL A 90 -1.01 -2.18 14.55
C VAL A 90 -2.21 -2.94 13.99
N MET A 91 -2.17 -4.26 13.99
CA MET A 91 -3.26 -5.07 13.42
C MET A 91 -4.63 -4.72 13.97
N PRO A 92 -4.85 -4.57 15.31
CA PRO A 92 -6.16 -4.23 15.84
C PRO A 92 -6.69 -2.87 15.34
N VAL A 93 -5.78 -1.91 15.10
CA VAL A 93 -6.14 -0.60 14.56
C VAL A 93 -6.56 -0.73 13.10
N LEU A 94 -5.79 -1.46 12.28
CA LEU A 94 -6.11 -1.66 10.87
C LEU A 94 -7.41 -2.43 10.66
N GLU A 95 -7.65 -3.46 11.46
CA GLU A 95 -8.92 -4.20 11.46
C GLU A 95 -10.11 -3.28 11.77
N ASN A 96 -9.97 -2.44 12.79
CA ASN A 96 -11.00 -1.45 13.12
C ASN A 96 -11.19 -0.43 12.00
N GLU A 97 -10.12 0.06 11.37
CA GLU A 97 -10.20 0.99 10.23
C GLU A 97 -10.91 0.34 9.03
N ILE A 98 -10.62 -0.93 8.72
CA ILE A 98 -11.29 -1.68 7.64
C ILE A 98 -12.77 -1.91 7.96
N ASN A 99 -13.08 -2.37 9.17
CA ASN A 99 -14.44 -2.76 9.57
C ASN A 99 -15.37 -1.58 9.83
N SER A 100 -14.83 -0.46 10.32
CA SER A 100 -15.62 0.76 10.56
C SER A 100 -15.99 1.52 9.29
N GLY A 101 -15.39 1.14 8.14
CA GLY A 101 -15.57 1.88 6.89
C GLY A 101 -14.86 3.24 6.90
N ALA A 102 -13.82 3.42 7.71
CA ALA A 102 -13.00 4.64 7.72
C ALA A 102 -12.42 4.94 6.33
N TYR A 103 -12.24 3.89 5.52
CA TYR A 103 -11.93 3.95 4.10
C TYR A 103 -12.62 2.81 3.33
N SER A 104 -12.60 2.83 2.01
CA SER A 104 -13.11 1.71 1.21
C SER A 104 -12.28 0.45 1.46
N SER A 105 -12.87 -0.74 1.23
CA SER A 105 -12.12 -2.00 1.31
C SER A 105 -10.86 -1.91 0.44
N PRO A 106 -9.67 -2.28 0.95
CA PRO A 106 -8.45 -2.24 0.18
C PRO A 106 -8.53 -3.07 -1.11
N SER A 107 -8.00 -2.55 -2.20
CA SER A 107 -7.79 -3.30 -3.44
C SER A 107 -6.46 -4.05 -3.45
N LEU A 108 -5.50 -3.53 -2.67
CA LEU A 108 -4.20 -4.14 -2.41
C LEU A 108 -3.78 -3.86 -0.96
N ILE A 109 -3.21 -4.87 -0.30
CA ILE A 109 -2.46 -4.72 0.94
C ILE A 109 -1.04 -5.23 0.72
N THR A 110 -0.02 -4.42 1.01
CA THR A 110 1.36 -4.91 1.08
C THR A 110 1.74 -5.23 2.51
N VAL A 111 2.54 -6.29 2.72
CA VAL A 111 3.10 -6.67 4.02
C VAL A 111 4.63 -6.70 3.88
N TRP A 112 5.29 -5.69 4.42
CA TRP A 112 6.75 -5.53 4.32
C TRP A 112 7.39 -5.39 5.70
N LEU A 113 7.68 -6.53 6.33
CA LEU A 113 8.26 -6.67 7.66
C LEU A 113 9.38 -7.71 7.63
N GLY A 114 10.28 -7.64 8.60
CA GLY A 114 11.32 -8.65 8.79
C GLY A 114 12.71 -8.07 8.99
N THR A 115 12.99 -6.85 8.53
CA THR A 115 14.27 -6.17 8.73
C THR A 115 14.57 -5.98 10.23
N ASN A 116 13.55 -5.69 11.03
CA ASN A 116 13.68 -5.54 12.47
C ASN A 116 13.66 -6.89 13.21
N ASP A 117 12.86 -7.84 12.73
CA ASP A 117 12.86 -9.22 13.26
C ASP A 117 14.25 -9.86 13.15
N ALA A 118 14.99 -9.55 12.07
CA ALA A 118 16.35 -10.03 11.81
C ALA A 118 17.45 -9.33 12.63
N ALA A 119 17.10 -8.52 13.64
CA ALA A 119 18.07 -7.91 14.53
C ALA A 119 18.98 -8.97 15.16
N LEU A 120 20.28 -8.68 15.29
CA LEU A 120 21.23 -9.59 15.90
C LEU A 120 20.96 -9.70 17.42
N THR A 121 20.93 -10.91 17.94
CA THR A 121 20.62 -11.18 19.36
C THR A 121 21.64 -10.59 20.33
N ASN A 122 22.87 -10.36 19.85
CA ASN A 122 23.97 -9.70 20.58
C ASN A 122 24.25 -8.28 20.07
N GLY A 123 23.37 -7.73 19.24
CA GLY A 123 23.51 -6.41 18.64
C GLY A 123 22.90 -5.28 19.47
N SER A 124 23.08 -4.04 18.99
CA SER A 124 22.59 -2.85 19.71
C SER A 124 21.07 -2.76 19.78
N ASN A 125 20.35 -3.48 18.91
CA ASN A 125 18.88 -3.50 18.82
C ASN A 125 18.32 -4.92 19.05
N SER A 126 18.96 -5.68 19.93
CA SER A 126 18.60 -7.09 20.21
C SER A 126 17.15 -7.26 20.72
N GLU A 127 16.57 -6.24 21.31
CA GLU A 127 15.17 -6.20 21.74
C GLU A 127 14.16 -6.30 20.59
N MET A 128 14.57 -5.94 19.37
CA MET A 128 13.74 -6.06 18.15
C MET A 128 13.71 -7.48 17.60
N HIS A 129 14.70 -8.32 17.98
CA HIS A 129 14.83 -9.67 17.47
C HIS A 129 13.56 -10.50 17.69
N VAL A 130 13.12 -11.18 16.64
CA VAL A 130 12.07 -12.21 16.69
C VAL A 130 12.64 -13.49 16.10
N PRO A 131 12.66 -14.60 16.85
CA PRO A 131 13.13 -15.88 16.33
C PRO A 131 12.46 -16.23 15.01
N ILE A 132 13.21 -16.85 14.09
CA ILE A 132 12.76 -17.03 12.69
C ILE A 132 11.46 -17.84 12.58
N GLU A 133 11.25 -18.81 13.45
CA GLU A 133 10.00 -19.60 13.46
C GLU A 133 8.82 -18.77 13.98
N ASP A 134 9.04 -17.90 14.97
CA ASP A 134 8.02 -16.96 15.44
C ASP A 134 7.71 -15.90 14.35
N TYR A 135 8.73 -15.43 13.62
CA TYR A 135 8.55 -14.55 12.47
C TYR A 135 7.64 -15.18 11.42
N LYS A 136 7.89 -16.44 11.02
CA LYS A 136 7.05 -17.18 10.08
C LYS A 136 5.60 -17.25 10.58
N GLN A 137 5.40 -17.65 11.85
CA GLN A 137 4.06 -17.73 12.45
C GLN A 137 3.37 -16.36 12.52
N ASN A 138 4.13 -15.31 12.80
CA ASN A 138 3.59 -13.95 12.82
C ASN A 138 3.15 -13.50 11.43
N LEU A 139 3.93 -13.75 10.38
CA LEU A 139 3.53 -13.45 9.00
C LEU A 139 2.25 -14.21 8.59
N ILE A 140 2.16 -15.50 8.93
CA ILE A 140 0.94 -16.30 8.70
C ILE A 140 -0.28 -15.66 9.37
N LYS A 141 -0.13 -15.22 10.63
CA LYS A 141 -1.21 -14.55 11.36
C LYS A 141 -1.57 -13.20 10.75
N ILE A 142 -0.58 -12.37 10.36
CA ILE A 142 -0.81 -11.06 9.74
C ILE A 142 -1.61 -11.23 8.44
N VAL A 143 -1.14 -12.09 7.56
CA VAL A 143 -1.80 -12.35 6.26
C VAL A 143 -3.19 -12.94 6.47
N GLY A 144 -3.33 -13.94 7.37
CA GLY A 144 -4.62 -14.58 7.66
C GLY A 144 -5.65 -13.59 8.22
N ARG A 145 -5.23 -12.65 9.08
CA ARG A 145 -6.12 -11.59 9.59
C ARG A 145 -6.56 -10.63 8.49
N PHE A 146 -5.66 -10.20 7.61
CA PHE A 146 -6.03 -9.38 6.45
C PHE A 146 -6.98 -10.12 5.49
N GLN A 147 -6.76 -11.41 5.24
CA GLN A 147 -7.67 -12.22 4.43
C GLN A 147 -9.06 -12.36 5.06
N SER A 148 -9.13 -12.43 6.38
CA SER A 148 -10.41 -12.48 7.12
C SER A 148 -11.17 -11.17 7.03
N GLU A 149 -10.48 -10.03 7.26
CA GLU A 149 -11.12 -8.71 7.33
C GLU A 149 -11.41 -8.10 5.94
N ALA A 150 -10.63 -8.50 4.93
CA ALA A 150 -10.75 -8.00 3.56
C ALA A 150 -10.63 -9.15 2.53
N PRO A 151 -11.60 -10.08 2.46
CA PRO A 151 -11.46 -11.34 1.71
C PRO A 151 -11.29 -11.18 0.20
N ASN A 152 -11.64 -10.04 -0.38
CA ASN A 152 -11.49 -9.77 -1.82
C ASN A 152 -10.27 -8.90 -2.14
N THR A 153 -9.38 -8.70 -1.18
CA THR A 153 -8.19 -7.87 -1.31
C THR A 153 -7.02 -8.67 -1.87
N ASN A 154 -6.31 -8.11 -2.82
CA ASN A 154 -5.02 -8.63 -3.24
C ASN A 154 -4.00 -8.40 -2.12
N ILE A 155 -3.26 -9.43 -1.74
CA ILE A 155 -2.17 -9.31 -0.75
C ILE A 155 -0.86 -9.57 -1.45
N LEU A 156 0.12 -8.70 -1.22
CA LEU A 156 1.50 -8.83 -1.70
C LEU A 156 2.45 -8.79 -0.51
N MET A 157 3.17 -9.87 -0.30
CA MET A 157 4.28 -9.89 0.66
C MET A 157 5.54 -9.32 -0.01
N ILE A 158 6.38 -8.63 0.78
CA ILE A 158 7.66 -8.08 0.31
C ILE A 158 8.75 -8.56 1.28
N THR A 159 9.83 -9.12 0.74
CA THR A 159 10.94 -9.58 1.57
C THR A 159 11.74 -8.41 2.16
N PRO A 160 12.28 -8.53 3.38
CA PRO A 160 13.30 -7.60 3.85
C PRO A 160 14.47 -7.57 2.83
N PRO A 161 14.94 -6.37 2.43
CA PRO A 161 15.98 -6.23 1.42
C PRO A 161 17.39 -6.46 2.00
N HIS A 162 18.40 -6.33 1.15
CA HIS A 162 19.80 -6.43 1.56
C HIS A 162 20.21 -5.39 2.61
N ILE A 163 21.26 -5.72 3.34
CA ILE A 163 21.94 -4.84 4.31
C ILE A 163 23.39 -4.59 3.83
N ASP A 164 23.87 -3.37 4.03
CA ASP A 164 25.29 -3.04 3.89
C ASP A 164 26.01 -3.28 5.21
N ASP A 165 26.69 -4.44 5.33
CA ASP A 165 27.38 -4.86 6.54
C ASP A 165 28.47 -3.84 6.96
N ASP A 166 29.23 -3.26 5.99
CA ASP A 166 30.29 -2.29 6.29
C ASP A 166 29.70 -0.99 6.87
N ALA A 167 28.61 -0.50 6.28
CA ALA A 167 27.90 0.65 6.81
C ALA A 167 27.35 0.40 8.22
N ARG A 168 26.86 -0.83 8.51
CA ARG A 168 26.36 -1.18 9.85
C ARG A 168 27.47 -1.29 10.89
N VAL A 169 28.61 -1.83 10.50
CA VAL A 169 29.83 -1.84 11.35
C VAL A 169 30.27 -0.40 11.66
N LYS A 170 30.34 0.46 10.64
CA LYS A 170 30.70 1.87 10.82
C LYS A 170 29.70 2.57 11.75
N ASN A 171 28.40 2.41 11.52
CA ASN A 171 27.36 2.96 12.38
C ASN A 171 27.52 2.53 13.84
N ALA A 172 27.80 1.24 14.10
CA ALA A 172 28.02 0.73 15.43
C ALA A 172 29.25 1.36 16.12
N GLN A 173 30.33 1.60 15.37
CA GLN A 173 31.55 2.26 15.88
C GLN A 173 31.35 3.75 16.19
N GLU A 174 30.51 4.43 15.43
CA GLU A 174 30.22 5.85 15.57
C GLU A 174 29.20 6.16 16.68
N ARG A 175 28.56 5.17 17.26
CA ARG A 175 27.65 5.36 18.40
C ARG A 175 28.37 5.98 19.60
N THR A 176 27.63 6.81 20.33
CA THR A 176 28.15 7.53 21.52
C THR A 176 27.59 6.98 22.84
N ASP A 177 26.73 5.94 22.78
CA ASP A 177 26.10 5.30 23.93
C ASP A 177 26.82 4.00 24.35
N ALA A 178 26.29 3.36 25.40
CA ALA A 178 26.82 2.10 25.94
C ALA A 178 26.78 0.92 24.95
N LYS A 179 26.05 1.05 23.83
CA LYS A 179 25.94 0.02 22.79
C LYS A 179 26.96 0.22 21.63
N ARG A 180 27.96 1.09 21.83
CA ARG A 180 29.02 1.34 20.84
C ARG A 180 29.75 0.05 20.48
N GLY A 181 29.94 -0.18 19.19
CA GLY A 181 30.58 -1.36 18.63
C GLY A 181 29.65 -2.58 18.46
N LEU A 182 28.42 -2.52 18.98
CA LEU A 182 27.46 -3.60 18.80
C LEU A 182 26.72 -3.41 17.47
N VAL A 183 27.06 -4.23 16.47
CA VAL A 183 26.38 -4.25 15.16
C VAL A 183 24.97 -4.77 15.34
N ASP A 184 23.99 -4.10 14.74
CA ASP A 184 22.56 -4.42 14.96
C ASP A 184 21.97 -5.35 13.90
N ARG A 185 22.48 -5.35 12.68
CA ARG A 185 22.00 -6.12 11.52
C ARG A 185 23.17 -6.70 10.74
N SER A 186 22.89 -7.80 10.00
CA SER A 186 23.81 -8.28 8.97
C SER A 186 23.03 -8.76 7.74
N ASN A 187 23.65 -8.66 6.57
CA ASN A 187 23.07 -9.13 5.32
C ASN A 187 22.74 -10.63 5.37
N SER A 188 23.62 -11.43 5.95
CA SER A 188 23.41 -12.86 6.10
C SER A 188 22.20 -13.19 6.99
N ALA A 189 22.04 -12.49 8.13
CA ALA A 189 20.88 -12.68 8.99
C ALA A 189 19.58 -12.30 8.28
N VAL A 190 19.54 -11.11 7.65
CA VAL A 190 18.36 -10.66 6.91
C VAL A 190 18.01 -11.59 5.75
N GLY A 191 19.00 -12.16 5.05
CA GLY A 191 18.77 -13.16 4.01
C GLY A 191 18.06 -14.43 4.50
N ASN A 192 18.25 -14.83 5.77
CA ASN A 192 17.47 -15.93 6.35
C ASN A 192 15.99 -15.57 6.53
N TYR A 193 15.70 -14.35 6.97
CA TYR A 193 14.33 -13.84 7.12
C TYR A 193 13.66 -13.62 5.77
N SER A 194 14.43 -13.19 4.76
CA SER A 194 13.93 -13.08 3.39
C SER A 194 13.48 -14.45 2.85
N ARG A 195 14.32 -15.48 2.97
CA ARG A 195 13.92 -16.85 2.59
C ARG A 195 12.70 -17.34 3.35
N ALA A 196 12.64 -17.09 4.66
CA ALA A 196 11.48 -17.44 5.48
C ALA A 196 10.19 -16.72 5.02
N CYS A 197 10.30 -15.46 4.59
CA CYS A 197 9.18 -14.73 3.99
C CYS A 197 8.68 -15.38 2.70
N VAL A 198 9.60 -15.76 1.80
CA VAL A 198 9.27 -16.48 0.56
C VAL A 198 8.60 -17.83 0.85
N ASP A 199 9.12 -18.60 1.83
CA ASP A 199 8.53 -19.89 2.23
C ASP A 199 7.09 -19.71 2.74
N VAL A 200 6.86 -18.71 3.58
CA VAL A 200 5.52 -18.39 4.09
C VAL A 200 4.58 -17.98 2.97
N ALA A 201 5.03 -17.09 2.08
CA ALA A 201 4.23 -16.65 0.94
C ALA A 201 3.82 -17.83 0.05
N SER A 202 4.76 -18.75 -0.23
CA SER A 202 4.49 -19.98 -0.96
C SER A 202 3.46 -20.87 -0.24
N THR A 203 3.60 -21.04 1.07
CA THR A 203 2.67 -21.84 1.89
C THR A 203 1.25 -21.27 1.88
N LEU A 204 1.13 -19.94 1.90
CA LEU A 204 -0.15 -19.24 1.90
C LEU A 204 -0.72 -19.03 0.48
N ASN A 205 0.03 -19.41 -0.57
CA ASN A 205 -0.28 -19.11 -1.95
C ASN A 205 -0.54 -17.60 -2.18
N VAL A 206 0.33 -16.75 -1.60
CA VAL A 206 0.29 -15.30 -1.71
C VAL A 206 1.50 -14.85 -2.53
N PRO A 207 1.35 -13.97 -3.53
CA PRO A 207 2.47 -13.40 -4.26
C PRO A 207 3.50 -12.71 -3.35
N VAL A 208 4.78 -12.85 -3.68
CA VAL A 208 5.88 -12.21 -2.95
C VAL A 208 6.79 -11.44 -3.89
N LEU A 209 7.10 -10.21 -3.57
CA LEU A 209 8.16 -9.42 -4.20
C LEU A 209 9.47 -9.69 -3.44
N ASP A 210 10.34 -10.48 -4.02
CA ASP A 210 11.64 -10.80 -3.43
C ASP A 210 12.69 -9.74 -3.75
N LEU A 211 12.68 -8.66 -2.95
CA LEU A 211 13.66 -7.59 -3.05
C LEU A 211 15.06 -8.03 -2.61
N TYR A 212 15.16 -8.97 -1.67
CA TYR A 212 16.47 -9.50 -1.27
C TYR A 212 17.18 -10.14 -2.46
N ALA A 213 16.51 -11.08 -3.13
CA ALA A 213 17.07 -11.74 -4.30
C ALA A 213 17.38 -10.75 -5.43
N HIS A 214 16.50 -9.74 -5.66
CA HIS A 214 16.72 -8.72 -6.65
C HIS A 214 18.02 -7.93 -6.41
N PHE A 215 18.24 -7.45 -5.19
CA PHE A 215 19.45 -6.70 -4.85
C PHE A 215 20.69 -7.61 -4.73
N ASP A 216 20.53 -8.85 -4.27
CA ASP A 216 21.63 -9.80 -4.13
C ASP A 216 22.22 -10.26 -5.48
N ALA A 217 21.41 -10.19 -6.55
CA ALA A 217 21.89 -10.39 -7.92
C ALA A 217 22.84 -9.28 -8.41
N MET A 218 22.89 -8.13 -7.73
CA MET A 218 23.83 -7.03 -8.02
C MET A 218 25.14 -7.23 -7.24
N THR A 219 26.22 -6.62 -7.70
CA THR A 219 27.46 -6.55 -6.90
C THR A 219 27.18 -5.75 -5.60
N SER A 220 27.88 -6.09 -4.51
CA SER A 220 27.76 -5.32 -3.26
C SER A 220 28.10 -3.84 -3.46
N ALA A 221 29.11 -3.55 -4.27
CA ALA A 221 29.50 -2.19 -4.61
C ALA A 221 28.36 -1.40 -5.28
N THR A 222 27.50 -2.07 -6.08
CA THR A 222 26.36 -1.41 -6.73
C THR A 222 25.18 -1.26 -5.76
N ARG A 223 24.74 -2.37 -5.14
CA ARG A 223 23.54 -2.36 -4.28
C ARG A 223 23.68 -1.47 -3.05
N ASN A 224 24.88 -1.42 -2.45
CA ASN A 224 25.12 -0.64 -1.24
C ASN A 224 25.07 0.87 -1.49
N THR A 225 25.38 1.35 -2.72
CA THR A 225 25.20 2.77 -3.07
C THR A 225 23.74 3.23 -3.07
N MET A 226 22.78 2.31 -3.01
CA MET A 226 21.35 2.60 -2.98
C MET A 226 20.81 2.80 -1.55
N LEU A 227 21.67 2.66 -0.54
CA LEU A 227 21.35 2.84 0.87
C LEU A 227 21.95 4.12 1.44
N ILE A 228 21.28 4.70 2.46
CA ILE A 228 21.73 5.91 3.16
C ILE A 228 22.65 5.52 4.32
N ASP A 229 22.22 4.55 5.11
CA ASP A 229 22.83 4.17 6.39
C ASP A 229 23.10 2.65 6.49
N GLY A 230 23.01 1.96 5.37
CA GLY A 230 23.18 0.51 5.29
C GLY A 230 21.89 -0.29 5.46
N ILE A 231 20.73 0.38 5.64
CA ILE A 231 19.38 -0.22 5.75
C ILE A 231 18.38 0.50 4.84
N HIS A 232 18.29 1.83 4.96
CA HIS A 232 17.25 2.63 4.34
C HIS A 232 17.66 3.11 2.95
N PHE A 233 16.71 3.07 2.02
CA PHE A 233 16.95 3.46 0.63
C PHE A 233 17.11 4.96 0.46
N ASN A 234 18.06 5.36 -0.40
CA ASN A 234 18.12 6.69 -0.99
C ASN A 234 17.22 6.77 -2.25
N ALA A 235 17.25 7.90 -2.97
CA ALA A 235 16.42 8.10 -4.15
C ALA A 235 16.61 7.02 -5.23
N ALA A 236 17.85 6.54 -5.45
CA ALA A 236 18.10 5.48 -6.43
C ALA A 236 17.50 4.14 -5.98
N GLY A 237 17.66 3.77 -4.70
CA GLY A 237 17.07 2.56 -4.15
C GLY A 237 15.54 2.59 -4.13
N ASN A 238 14.95 3.73 -3.74
CA ASN A 238 13.50 3.90 -3.76
C ASN A 238 12.91 3.78 -5.18
N LYS A 239 13.62 4.29 -6.20
CA LYS A 239 13.22 4.12 -7.59
C LYS A 239 13.21 2.65 -8.00
N VAL A 240 14.24 1.89 -7.64
CA VAL A 240 14.29 0.43 -7.90
C VAL A 240 13.13 -0.28 -7.20
N VAL A 241 12.86 0.02 -5.93
CA VAL A 241 11.71 -0.55 -5.20
C VAL A 241 10.41 -0.27 -5.93
N ASN A 242 10.18 0.97 -6.36
CA ASN A 242 8.98 1.36 -7.10
C ASN A 242 8.85 0.61 -8.43
N GLU A 243 9.94 0.49 -9.19
CA GLU A 243 9.96 -0.26 -10.47
C GLU A 243 9.68 -1.74 -10.26
N GLN A 244 10.30 -2.37 -9.26
CA GLN A 244 10.07 -3.79 -8.96
C GLN A 244 8.65 -4.06 -8.46
N LEU A 245 8.08 -3.14 -7.67
CA LEU A 245 6.69 -3.22 -7.25
C LEU A 245 5.73 -3.15 -8.44
N HIS A 246 5.94 -2.21 -9.36
CA HIS A 246 5.12 -2.13 -10.60
C HIS A 246 5.19 -3.39 -11.44
N ASN A 247 6.40 -3.90 -11.65
CA ASN A 247 6.60 -5.14 -12.41
C ASN A 247 5.86 -6.31 -11.76
N LYS A 248 5.95 -6.42 -10.42
CA LYS A 248 5.28 -7.48 -9.68
C LYS A 248 3.76 -7.34 -9.70
N LEU A 249 3.23 -6.12 -9.53
CA LEU A 249 1.79 -5.86 -9.63
C LEU A 249 1.26 -6.20 -11.02
N SER A 250 1.98 -5.84 -12.08
CA SER A 250 1.58 -6.14 -13.47
C SER A 250 1.56 -7.64 -13.76
N ALA A 251 2.48 -8.40 -13.18
CA ALA A 251 2.55 -9.83 -13.36
C ALA A 251 1.48 -10.60 -12.58
N GLU A 252 1.21 -10.21 -11.33
CA GLU A 252 0.36 -10.96 -10.41
C GLU A 252 -1.09 -10.47 -10.36
N PHE A 253 -1.31 -9.17 -10.60
CA PHE A 253 -2.60 -8.51 -10.42
C PHE A 253 -3.00 -7.65 -11.63
N PRO A 254 -3.10 -8.21 -12.86
CA PRO A 254 -3.36 -7.44 -14.08
C PRO A 254 -4.69 -6.67 -14.04
N ASP A 255 -5.74 -7.23 -13.42
CA ASP A 255 -7.02 -6.54 -13.28
C ASP A 255 -6.94 -5.35 -12.32
N LEU A 256 -6.16 -5.45 -11.24
CA LEU A 256 -5.87 -4.31 -10.38
C LEU A 256 -5.13 -3.22 -11.17
N VAL A 257 -4.06 -3.56 -11.89
CA VAL A 257 -3.29 -2.59 -12.68
C VAL A 257 -4.20 -1.88 -13.69
N LYS A 258 -5.06 -2.61 -14.39
CA LYS A 258 -6.05 -2.01 -15.29
C LYS A 258 -6.98 -1.02 -14.57
N SER A 259 -7.40 -1.32 -13.34
CA SER A 259 -8.22 -0.40 -12.54
C SER A 259 -7.44 0.84 -12.10
N LEU A 260 -6.13 0.70 -11.85
CA LEU A 260 -5.24 1.80 -11.49
C LEU A 260 -4.90 2.74 -12.65
N GLU A 261 -5.11 2.31 -13.90
CA GLU A 261 -4.96 3.14 -15.11
C GLU A 261 -6.22 3.97 -15.42
N ALA A 262 -7.36 3.59 -14.85
CA ALA A 262 -8.65 4.23 -15.11
C ALA A 262 -8.77 5.55 -14.35
N TRP A 263 -8.63 6.69 -15.05
CA TRP A 263 -8.81 8.02 -14.46
C TRP A 263 -10.24 8.22 -13.98
N GLN A 264 -10.40 8.54 -12.72
CA GLN A 264 -11.71 8.87 -12.14
C GLN A 264 -12.11 10.33 -12.37
N PHE A 265 -11.11 11.18 -12.53
CA PHE A 265 -11.30 12.60 -12.84
C PHE A 265 -10.73 12.87 -14.23
N PRO A 266 -11.57 13.21 -15.23
CA PRO A 266 -11.12 13.41 -16.60
C PRO A 266 -10.12 14.55 -16.74
N ALA A 267 -9.36 14.54 -17.82
CA ALA A 267 -8.45 15.61 -18.15
C ALA A 267 -9.23 16.91 -18.41
N VAL A 268 -8.63 18.07 -18.08
CA VAL A 268 -9.25 19.37 -18.30
C VAL A 268 -9.63 19.60 -19.78
N SER A 269 -8.88 19.02 -20.72
CA SER A 269 -9.20 19.08 -22.15
C SER A 269 -10.59 18.55 -22.50
N LYS A 270 -11.10 17.56 -21.76
CA LYS A 270 -12.45 17.04 -21.94
C LYS A 270 -13.50 18.11 -21.61
N TYR A 271 -13.33 18.82 -20.51
CA TYR A 271 -14.26 19.89 -20.11
C TYR A 271 -14.22 21.08 -21.04
N VAL A 272 -13.03 21.45 -21.54
CA VAL A 272 -12.90 22.57 -22.53
C VAL A 272 -13.67 22.27 -23.82
N MET A 273 -13.75 21.00 -24.24
CA MET A 273 -14.50 20.61 -25.43
C MET A 273 -16.00 20.37 -25.19
N GLU A 274 -16.38 19.99 -23.96
CA GLU A 274 -17.77 19.66 -23.59
C GLU A 274 -18.48 20.80 -22.85
N ASP A 275 -17.76 21.88 -22.48
CA ASP A 275 -18.33 22.99 -21.72
C ASP A 275 -19.35 23.73 -22.60
N PRO A 276 -20.65 23.78 -22.19
CA PRO A 276 -21.70 24.49 -22.92
C PRO A 276 -21.41 25.99 -23.11
N TRP A 277 -20.58 26.58 -22.21
CA TRP A 277 -20.14 27.96 -22.29
C TRP A 277 -19.19 28.20 -23.46
N THR A 278 -18.23 27.29 -23.66
CA THR A 278 -17.28 27.38 -24.80
C THR A 278 -17.97 27.11 -26.12
N ALA A 279 -18.94 26.21 -26.17
CA ALA A 279 -19.72 25.92 -27.35
C ALA A 279 -20.63 27.12 -27.79
N LYS A 280 -21.17 27.88 -26.85
CA LYS A 280 -21.96 29.10 -27.15
C LYS A 280 -21.11 30.20 -27.76
N ASN A 281 -19.87 30.37 -27.28
CA ASN A 281 -19.00 31.43 -27.80
C ASN A 281 -18.40 31.10 -29.19
N SER A 282 -18.34 29.82 -29.58
CA SER A 282 -17.88 29.41 -30.91
C SER A 282 -18.96 29.65 -32.01
N THR A 283 -20.25 29.76 -31.65
CA THR A 283 -21.35 30.02 -32.58
C THR A 283 -21.62 31.51 -32.79
N GLU A 284 -21.21 32.38 -31.86
CA GLU A 284 -21.39 33.84 -32.00
C GLU A 284 -20.30 34.52 -32.86
N THR A 285 -19.14 33.87 -33.05
CA THR A 285 -18.03 34.45 -33.85
C THR A 285 -18.19 34.24 -35.37
N THR A 286 -19.14 33.43 -35.82
CA THR A 286 -19.38 33.17 -37.25
C THR A 286 -20.49 34.03 -37.87
N GLY A 287 -21.05 34.96 -37.10
CA GLY A 287 -22.23 35.78 -37.55
C GLY A 287 -21.97 37.24 -37.93
N GLN A 288 -20.72 37.73 -37.95
CA GLN A 288 -20.45 39.14 -38.34
C GLN A 288 -19.30 39.25 -39.34
N HIS A 289 -19.56 38.89 -40.59
CA HIS A 289 -18.93 39.50 -41.76
C HIS A 289 -19.78 39.21 -43.02
N VAL A 290 -20.88 39.91 -43.19
CA VAL A 290 -21.45 40.24 -44.51
C VAL A 290 -22.20 41.57 -44.37
N SER A 291 -21.56 42.63 -44.74
CA SER A 291 -22.08 43.78 -45.52
C SER A 291 -21.03 44.87 -45.67
#